data_7b3f1e89631a0b52cf96fb52405966bb
#
_entry.id   7b3f1e89631a0b52cf96fb52405966bb
#
_cell.length_a   1.000
_cell.length_b   1.000
_cell.length_c   1.000
_cell.angle_alpha   90.00
_cell.angle_beta   90.00
_cell.angle_gamma   90.00
#
_symmetry.space_group_name_H-M   'P 1'
#
loop_
_entity.id
_entity.type
_entity.pdbx_description
1 polymer ?
#
loop_
_entity_poly.entity_id
_entity_poly.type
_entity_poly.pdbx_seq_one_letter_code
_entity_poly.pdbx_strand_id
1 'polypeptide(L)'
;MQWHNKFHLEMPKGLVNDPNGLCYHQGKYQIFFQWNPFGCEHKHKHWTYTQTTDFINYTKPQIALAPVDKFDKDGCYSGSARSKNNKLEIIYTANLKDEQNIRYPRQVLVKQNDNGEKKKKKIIIDTVP
;
A
#
# COMPACT_ATOMS: atom_id res chain seq x y z
N MET A 1 -1.84 -2.86 30.52
CA MET A 1 -0.52 -2.39 30.05
C MET A 1 -0.43 -2.70 28.56
N GLN A 2 -0.28 -1.69 27.75
CA GLN A 2 -0.16 -1.87 26.29
C GLN A 2 1.33 -2.05 25.97
N TRP A 3 1.68 -3.19 25.39
CA TRP A 3 3.05 -3.45 24.95
C TRP A 3 3.30 -2.73 23.64
N HIS A 4 4.36 -1.91 23.59
CA HIS A 4 4.83 -1.25 22.38
C HIS A 4 6.27 -1.65 22.09
N ASN A 5 6.53 -1.93 20.82
CA ASN A 5 7.89 -2.20 20.35
C ASN A 5 8.72 -0.92 20.37
N LYS A 6 9.96 -1.01 20.84
CA LYS A 6 10.90 0.14 20.82
C LYS A 6 11.65 0.26 19.50
N PHE A 7 11.84 -0.85 18.80
CA PHE A 7 12.73 -0.94 17.62
C PHE A 7 12.04 -1.46 16.37
N HIS A 8 10.76 -1.77 16.43
CA HIS A 8 9.99 -2.26 15.31
C HIS A 8 8.94 -1.24 14.88
N LEU A 9 8.71 -1.17 13.59
CA LEU A 9 7.63 -0.38 13.03
C LEU A 9 6.29 -1.01 13.44
N GLU A 10 5.44 -0.23 14.09
CA GLU A 10 4.08 -0.67 14.45
C GLU A 10 3.06 0.44 14.21
N MET A 11 1.81 0.03 14.05
CA MET A 11 0.67 0.94 13.96
C MET A 11 -0.11 0.94 15.28
N PRO A 12 -0.80 2.04 15.62
CA PRO A 12 -1.51 2.15 16.90
C PRO A 12 -2.68 1.17 17.05
N LYS A 13 -3.18 0.63 15.94
CA LYS A 13 -4.30 -0.33 15.92
C LYS A 13 -4.37 -1.07 14.58
N GLY A 14 -5.16 -2.14 14.55
CA GLY A 14 -5.47 -2.90 13.34
C GLY A 14 -4.42 -3.93 12.99
N LEU A 15 -4.58 -4.54 11.83
CA LEU A 15 -3.67 -5.55 11.30
C LEU A 15 -2.62 -4.92 10.40
N VAL A 16 -1.36 -5.11 10.74
CA VAL A 16 -0.20 -4.81 9.87
C VAL A 16 0.37 -6.11 9.35
N ASN A 17 0.57 -6.21 8.06
CA ASN A 17 1.21 -7.36 7.43
C ASN A 17 1.96 -6.93 6.17
N ASP A 18 2.60 -7.87 5.50
CA ASP A 18 3.29 -7.77 4.22
C ASP A 18 3.96 -6.41 3.94
N PRO A 19 5.22 -6.20 4.37
CA PRO A 19 6.02 -5.14 3.79
C PRO A 19 6.15 -5.42 2.29
N ASN A 20 5.92 -4.40 1.47
CA ASN A 20 5.97 -4.52 0.02
C ASN A 20 6.34 -3.18 -0.62
N GLY A 21 6.59 -3.16 -1.92
CA GLY A 21 6.90 -1.94 -2.66
C GLY A 21 8.14 -1.19 -2.14
N LEU A 22 9.09 -1.89 -1.54
CA LEU A 22 10.30 -1.27 -0.98
C LEU A 22 11.13 -0.64 -2.10
N CYS A 23 11.40 0.65 -2.02
CA CYS A 23 12.22 1.34 -3.01
C CYS A 23 12.93 2.57 -2.43
N TYR A 24 13.97 3.01 -3.13
CA TYR A 24 14.65 4.25 -2.83
C TYR A 24 14.13 5.37 -3.74
N HIS A 25 13.69 6.46 -3.16
CA HIS A 25 13.08 7.57 -3.89
C HIS A 25 13.38 8.90 -3.21
N GLN A 26 13.88 9.87 -3.96
CA GLN A 26 14.21 11.22 -3.49
C GLN A 26 15.05 11.25 -2.19
N GLY A 27 16.10 10.44 -2.16
CA GLY A 27 17.04 10.41 -1.03
C GLY A 27 16.56 9.65 0.20
N LYS A 28 15.43 8.95 0.13
CA LYS A 28 14.86 8.18 1.24
C LYS A 28 14.44 6.78 0.81
N TYR A 29 14.57 5.83 1.72
CA TYR A 29 13.96 4.52 1.57
C TYR A 29 12.46 4.62 1.85
N GLN A 30 11.66 4.16 0.91
CA GLN A 30 10.21 4.06 1.04
C GLN A 30 9.87 2.65 1.49
N ILE A 31 9.18 2.53 2.60
CA ILE A 31 8.74 1.25 3.14
C ILE A 31 7.23 1.25 3.14
N PHE A 32 6.64 0.48 2.23
CA PHE A 32 5.20 0.26 2.19
C PHE A 32 4.85 -1.04 2.92
N PHE A 33 3.65 -1.09 3.45
CA PHE A 33 3.11 -2.28 4.11
C PHE A 33 1.59 -2.29 4.06
N GLN A 34 1.04 -3.48 4.18
CA GLN A 34 -0.41 -3.69 4.26
C GLN A 34 -0.93 -3.30 5.64
N TRP A 35 -2.04 -2.58 5.68
CA TRP A 35 -2.68 -2.20 6.91
C TRP A 35 -4.21 -2.26 6.80
N ASN A 36 -4.85 -2.93 7.74
CA ASN A 36 -6.29 -2.80 7.97
C ASN A 36 -6.51 -1.93 9.20
N PRO A 37 -6.96 -0.68 9.05
CA PRO A 37 -7.16 0.23 10.19
C PRO A 37 -8.39 -0.09 11.02
N PHE A 38 -9.30 -0.93 10.52
CA PHE A 38 -10.61 -1.18 11.13
C PHE A 38 -10.66 -2.42 12.02
N GLY A 39 -9.69 -3.30 11.93
CA GLY A 39 -9.66 -4.54 12.72
C GLY A 39 -8.46 -5.41 12.41
N CYS A 40 -8.41 -6.58 13.07
CA CYS A 40 -7.32 -7.55 12.93
C CYS A 40 -7.63 -8.64 11.89
N GLU A 41 -8.48 -8.36 10.93
CA GLU A 41 -8.84 -9.28 9.86
C GLU A 41 -8.15 -8.90 8.54
N HIS A 42 -7.97 -9.89 7.66
CA HIS A 42 -7.44 -9.68 6.30
C HIS A 42 -8.49 -9.09 5.36
N LYS A 43 -8.98 -7.90 5.72
CA LYS A 43 -9.98 -7.10 4.97
C LYS A 43 -9.52 -5.66 4.85
N HIS A 44 -10.15 -4.90 3.97
CA HIS A 44 -9.96 -3.45 3.85
C HIS A 44 -8.49 -3.03 3.77
N LYS A 45 -7.68 -3.80 3.04
CA LYS A 45 -6.24 -3.57 2.94
C LYS A 45 -5.94 -2.23 2.30
N HIS A 46 -5.23 -1.40 3.06
CA HIS A 46 -4.62 -0.16 2.60
C HIS A 46 -3.13 -0.38 2.40
N TRP A 47 -2.53 0.37 1.51
CA TRP A 47 -1.09 0.57 1.53
C TRP A 47 -0.78 1.76 2.42
N THR A 48 0.00 1.52 3.43
CA THR A 48 0.57 2.54 4.30
C THR A 48 2.05 2.62 4.03
N TYR A 49 2.67 3.79 4.21
CA TYR A 49 4.10 3.92 4.02
C TYR A 49 4.73 4.77 5.11
N THR A 50 5.98 4.51 5.35
CA THR A 50 6.89 5.35 6.10
C THR A 50 8.19 5.53 5.31
N GLN A 51 8.97 6.50 5.69
CA GLN A 51 10.25 6.82 5.06
C GLN A 51 11.36 6.81 6.10
N THR A 52 12.54 6.43 5.67
CA THR A 52 13.75 6.47 6.50
C THR A 52 15.00 6.73 5.67
N THR A 53 16.01 7.32 6.27
CA THR A 53 17.35 7.46 5.69
C THR A 53 18.37 6.53 6.36
N ASP A 54 18.06 6.01 7.54
CA ASP A 54 19.02 5.31 8.41
C ASP A 54 18.49 3.97 8.96
N PHE A 55 17.23 3.61 8.69
CA PHE A 55 16.53 2.45 9.25
C PHE A 55 16.45 2.41 10.78
N ILE A 56 16.60 3.56 11.40
CA ILE A 56 16.46 3.76 12.84
C ILE A 56 15.34 4.73 13.12
N ASN A 57 15.33 5.85 12.39
CA ASN A 57 14.33 6.90 12.50
C ASN A 57 13.37 6.82 11.31
N TYR A 58 12.08 6.78 11.60
CA TYR A 58 11.00 6.65 10.61
C TYR A 58 10.06 7.85 10.67
N THR A 59 9.60 8.29 9.52
CA THR A 59 8.53 9.29 9.46
C THR A 59 7.23 8.69 9.99
N LYS A 60 6.31 9.55 10.44
CA LYS A 60 4.97 9.10 10.82
C LYS A 60 4.31 8.38 9.63
N PRO A 61 3.79 7.15 9.82
CA PRO A 61 3.13 6.42 8.76
C PRO A 61 1.94 7.18 8.16
N GLN A 62 1.80 7.08 6.83
CA GLN A 62 0.73 7.72 6.07
C GLN A 62 0.10 6.72 5.10
N ILE A 63 -1.19 6.88 4.81
CA ILE A 63 -1.87 6.06 3.82
C ILE A 63 -1.37 6.44 2.41
N ALA A 64 -0.88 5.44 1.70
CA ALA A 64 -0.47 5.55 0.31
C ALA A 64 -1.61 5.24 -0.66
N LEU A 65 -2.34 4.14 -0.44
CA LEU A 65 -3.47 3.70 -1.25
C LEU A 65 -4.60 3.28 -0.32
N ALA A 66 -5.82 3.68 -0.67
CA ALA A 66 -7.04 3.25 0.00
C ALA A 66 -7.96 2.54 -1.00
N PRO A 67 -8.71 1.51 -0.56
CA PRO A 67 -9.64 0.76 -1.40
C PRO A 67 -10.97 1.54 -1.58
N VAL A 68 -10.92 2.61 -2.35
CA VAL A 68 -12.05 3.54 -2.55
C VAL A 68 -12.74 3.41 -3.89
N ASP A 69 -12.14 2.67 -4.83
CA ASP A 69 -12.70 2.44 -6.15
C ASP A 69 -13.48 1.12 -6.19
N LYS A 70 -14.43 1.02 -7.13
CA LYS A 70 -15.26 -0.18 -7.27
C LYS A 70 -14.43 -1.44 -7.48
N PHE A 71 -13.34 -1.36 -8.24
CA PHE A 71 -12.49 -2.51 -8.57
C PHE A 71 -11.56 -2.95 -7.44
N ASP A 72 -11.38 -2.14 -6.40
CA ASP A 72 -10.53 -2.47 -5.24
C ASP A 72 -11.25 -2.37 -3.90
N LYS A 73 -12.57 -2.30 -3.90
CA LYS A 73 -13.37 -2.12 -2.68
C LYS A 73 -13.07 -3.15 -1.57
N ASP A 74 -12.61 -4.35 -1.95
CA ASP A 74 -12.26 -5.43 -1.03
C ASP A 74 -10.76 -5.48 -0.69
N GLY A 75 -10.02 -4.46 -1.07
CA GLY A 75 -8.65 -4.23 -0.63
C GLY A 75 -7.66 -3.90 -1.75
N CYS A 76 -6.68 -3.08 -1.38
CA CYS A 76 -5.46 -2.87 -2.16
C CYS A 76 -4.40 -3.86 -1.65
N TYR A 77 -4.23 -4.97 -2.34
CA TYR A 77 -3.32 -6.04 -1.93
C TYR A 77 -1.88 -5.76 -2.38
N SER A 78 -0.98 -6.62 -1.97
CA SER A 78 0.46 -6.45 -2.19
C SER A 78 0.83 -6.28 -3.66
N GLY A 79 1.97 -5.67 -3.87
CA GLY A 79 2.53 -5.38 -5.18
C GLY A 79 3.95 -4.83 -5.06
N SER A 80 4.33 -3.95 -5.96
CA SER A 80 5.66 -3.37 -6.00
C SER A 80 5.63 -1.87 -6.26
N ALA A 81 6.73 -1.20 -5.93
CA ALA A 81 6.93 0.21 -6.22
C ALA A 81 8.31 0.43 -6.81
N ARG A 82 8.44 1.47 -7.60
CA ARG A 82 9.74 1.93 -8.13
C ARG A 82 9.78 3.43 -8.25
N SER A 83 10.99 3.97 -8.22
CA SER A 83 11.26 5.35 -8.63
C SER A 83 11.72 5.36 -10.09
N LYS A 84 11.01 6.11 -10.94
CA LYS A 84 11.34 6.28 -12.35
C LYS A 84 11.21 7.75 -12.73
N ASN A 85 12.28 8.32 -13.29
CA ASN A 85 12.30 9.75 -13.65
C ASN A 85 11.89 10.66 -12.51
N ASN A 86 12.39 10.38 -11.31
CA ASN A 86 12.07 11.09 -10.06
C ASN A 86 10.58 11.07 -9.67
N LYS A 87 9.82 10.10 -10.17
CA LYS A 87 8.40 9.87 -9.84
C LYS A 87 8.21 8.47 -9.29
N LEU A 88 7.38 8.35 -8.28
CA LEU A 88 7.01 7.05 -7.72
C LEU A 88 5.93 6.40 -8.59
N GLU A 89 6.15 5.16 -8.98
CA GLU A 89 5.17 4.28 -9.62
C GLU A 89 4.89 3.09 -8.71
N ILE A 90 3.60 2.79 -8.51
CA ILE A 90 3.14 1.65 -7.71
C ILE A 90 2.29 0.76 -8.60
N ILE A 91 2.56 -0.54 -8.60
CA ILE A 91 1.68 -1.56 -9.17
C ILE A 91 1.20 -2.43 -8.02
N TYR A 92 -0.10 -2.59 -7.88
CA TYR A 92 -0.70 -3.39 -6.82
C TYR A 92 -1.84 -4.26 -7.35
N THR A 93 -2.21 -5.27 -6.57
CA THR A 93 -3.36 -6.12 -6.86
C THR A 93 -4.60 -5.52 -6.20
N ALA A 94 -5.51 -5.03 -7.02
CA ALA A 94 -6.84 -4.62 -6.59
C ALA A 94 -7.72 -5.85 -6.40
N ASN A 95 -8.44 -5.94 -5.29
CA ASN A 95 -9.32 -7.05 -4.98
C ASN A 95 -10.78 -6.59 -4.97
N LEU A 96 -11.59 -7.32 -5.73
CA LEU A 96 -13.06 -7.19 -5.76
C LEU A 96 -13.64 -8.58 -5.54
N LYS A 97 -14.61 -8.68 -4.64
CA LYS A 97 -15.40 -9.90 -4.42
C LYS A 97 -16.85 -9.65 -4.83
N ASP A 98 -17.47 -10.66 -5.43
CA ASP A 98 -18.91 -10.66 -5.69
C ASP A 98 -19.70 -11.16 -4.46
N GLU A 99 -21.02 -11.27 -4.63
CA GLU A 99 -21.92 -11.74 -3.57
C GLU A 99 -21.69 -13.21 -3.18
N GLN A 100 -21.09 -14.01 -4.07
CA GLN A 100 -20.70 -15.39 -3.83
C GLN A 100 -19.27 -15.50 -3.26
N ASN A 101 -18.63 -14.37 -2.92
CA ASN A 101 -17.27 -14.29 -2.40
C ASN A 101 -16.18 -14.73 -3.41
N ILE A 102 -16.52 -14.73 -4.72
CA ILE A 102 -15.56 -14.99 -5.79
C ILE A 102 -14.71 -13.73 -6.01
N ARG A 103 -13.41 -13.91 -6.10
CA ARG A 103 -12.44 -12.81 -6.28
C ARG A 103 -12.22 -12.49 -7.75
N TYR A 104 -12.17 -11.20 -8.04
CA TYR A 104 -11.82 -10.66 -9.37
C TYR A 104 -10.59 -9.76 -9.22
N PRO A 105 -9.37 -10.34 -9.13
CA PRO A 105 -8.16 -9.56 -8.97
C PRO A 105 -7.79 -8.84 -10.26
N ARG A 106 -7.29 -7.61 -10.13
CA ARG A 106 -6.79 -6.78 -11.22
C ARG A 106 -5.45 -6.18 -10.86
N GLN A 107 -4.60 -5.99 -11.85
CA GLN A 107 -3.37 -5.24 -11.62
C GLN A 107 -3.60 -3.76 -11.95
N VAL A 108 -3.23 -2.91 -11.02
CA VAL A 108 -3.50 -1.48 -11.09
C VAL A 108 -2.20 -0.71 -10.94
N LEU A 109 -2.00 0.25 -11.84
CA LEU A 109 -0.87 1.18 -11.81
C LEU A 109 -1.30 2.52 -11.24
N VAL A 110 -0.50 3.05 -10.32
CA VAL A 110 -0.59 4.41 -9.81
C VAL A 110 0.74 5.12 -10.00
N LYS A 111 0.71 6.33 -10.54
CA LYS A 111 1.91 7.17 -10.73
C LYS A 111 1.76 8.48 -9.98
N GLN A 112 2.86 9.01 -9.47
CA GLN A 112 2.91 10.40 -9.04
C GLN A 112 2.86 11.35 -10.25
N ASN A 113 2.21 12.49 -10.08
CA ASN A 113 2.30 13.61 -11.02
C ASN A 113 3.57 14.44 -10.78
N ASP A 114 3.74 15.51 -11.55
CA ASP A 114 4.90 16.41 -11.45
C ASP A 114 4.95 17.15 -10.09
N ASN A 115 3.82 17.30 -9.41
CA ASN A 115 3.71 17.92 -8.09
C ASN A 115 3.90 16.92 -6.93
N GLY A 116 4.25 15.66 -7.21
CA GLY A 116 4.40 14.62 -6.19
C GLY A 116 3.09 13.99 -5.70
N GLU A 117 1.95 14.45 -6.17
CA GLU A 117 0.65 13.87 -5.86
C GLU A 117 0.42 12.58 -6.63
N LYS A 118 -0.29 11.63 -6.04
CA LYS A 118 -0.64 10.37 -6.71
C LYS A 118 -1.69 10.60 -7.77
N LYS A 119 -1.41 10.08 -8.97
CA LYS A 119 -2.37 10.09 -10.06
C LYS A 119 -3.46 9.06 -9.86
N LYS A 120 -4.51 9.23 -10.66
CA LYS A 120 -5.61 8.28 -10.81
C LYS A 120 -5.10 6.85 -11.03
N LYS A 121 -5.71 5.90 -10.36
CA LYS A 121 -5.50 4.48 -10.53
C LYS A 121 -5.88 4.03 -11.95
N LYS A 122 -5.03 3.24 -12.59
CA LYS A 122 -5.25 2.71 -13.93
C LYS A 122 -5.14 1.18 -13.91
N ILE A 123 -6.19 0.49 -14.27
CA ILE A 123 -6.16 -0.96 -14.49
C ILE A 123 -5.26 -1.25 -15.69
N ILE A 124 -4.25 -2.09 -15.51
CA ILE A 124 -3.31 -2.50 -16.56
C ILE A 124 -3.45 -3.98 -16.94
N ILE A 125 -3.99 -4.80 -16.04
CA ILE A 125 -4.39 -6.19 -16.32
C ILE A 125 -5.77 -6.38 -15.69
N ASP A 126 -6.76 -6.63 -16.52
CA ASP A 126 -8.17 -6.72 -16.10
C ASP A 126 -8.65 -8.17 -15.89
N THR A 127 -8.00 -9.12 -16.53
CA THR A 127 -8.32 -10.54 -16.41
C THR A 127 -7.09 -11.31 -15.93
N VAL A 128 -7.33 -12.31 -15.07
CA VAL A 128 -6.33 -13.30 -14.68
C VAL A 128 -6.49 -14.50 -15.59
N PRO A 129 -5.40 -15.06 -16.14
CA PRO A 129 -5.49 -16.31 -16.94
C PRO A 129 -5.97 -17.49 -16.11
#